data_06464821778598fcc7ade589e4b983e1
#
_entry.id   06464821778598fcc7ade589e4b983e1
#
_cell.length_a   1.000
_cell.length_b   1.000
_cell.length_c   1.000
_cell.angle_alpha   90.00
_cell.angle_beta   90.00
_cell.angle_gamma   90.00
#
_symmetry.space_group_name_H-M   'P 1'
#
loop_
_entity.id
_entity.type
_entity.pdbx_description
1 polymer ?
#
loop_
_entity_poly.entity_id
_entity_poly.type
_entity_poly.pdbx_seq_one_letter_code
_entity_poly.pdbx_strand_id
1 'polypeptide(L)'
;MKASILSKLERLQDRYEELEALLGVAEVIMDQDKFRAYSKEYAELEDVVKNYGQYVQLQADMEEAQLMLGEDDAEMKAMAEEEILDGKKRQAELELDLQKLLLPKDPNDGHNTFVEIRAGTGGDEAAIFAGDLYRMYTRYAENMGWKVEIVSQNVGEHGGYREIITRMVGNDVYSRLKFESGAHRVQRVPETESQGRIHTSACTVAVMPEVDSVDDVDINKGDLRIDTFRASGAGGQHVNKTDSAIRITHLPTGTVVECQDERSQHKNKARAMSLLASRLLSSAQEVVAAEQADARKSLVGSGDRSERIRTYNYPQGRVTDHRINLTLYKLADIMEGDVNCIIEPLSNEHQANLLASLAENEG
;
A
#
# COMPACT_ATOMS: atom_id res chain seq x y z
N MET A 1 28.02 13.36 -3.95
CA MET A 1 27.23 12.13 -4.21
C MET A 1 28.12 10.96 -4.64
N LYS A 2 27.75 9.65 -4.37
CA LYS A 2 28.48 8.46 -4.84
C LYS A 2 28.32 8.29 -6.36
N ALA A 3 29.35 7.77 -7.04
CA ALA A 3 29.34 7.56 -8.51
C ALA A 3 28.21 6.61 -8.97
N SER A 4 27.88 5.59 -8.15
CA SER A 4 26.77 4.65 -8.42
C SER A 4 25.40 5.35 -8.47
N ILE A 5 25.19 6.31 -7.58
CA ILE A 5 23.95 7.10 -7.52
C ILE A 5 23.84 8.02 -8.73
N LEU A 6 24.94 8.68 -9.11
CA LEU A 6 25.00 9.54 -10.29
C LEU A 6 24.68 8.76 -11.57
N SER A 7 25.31 7.60 -11.77
CA SER A 7 25.03 6.73 -12.92
C SER A 7 23.59 6.24 -12.98
N LYS A 8 22.95 6.03 -11.80
CA LYS A 8 21.51 5.69 -11.73
C LYS A 8 20.63 6.88 -12.13
N LEU A 9 20.96 8.08 -11.66
CA LEU A 9 20.23 9.31 -12.00
C LEU A 9 20.31 9.63 -13.49
N GLU A 10 21.51 9.48 -14.11
CA GLU A 10 21.71 9.63 -15.55
C GLU A 10 20.80 8.67 -16.34
N ARG A 11 20.74 7.38 -15.97
CA ARG A 11 19.86 6.41 -16.62
C ARG A 11 18.38 6.77 -16.45
N LEU A 12 17.98 7.32 -15.31
CA LEU A 12 16.60 7.74 -15.11
C LEU A 12 16.27 8.97 -15.96
N GLN A 13 17.21 9.88 -16.16
CA GLN A 13 17.07 11.00 -17.06
C GLN A 13 16.91 10.51 -18.51
N ASP A 14 17.81 9.62 -18.98
CA ASP A 14 17.71 9.02 -20.32
C ASP A 14 16.34 8.34 -20.52
N ARG A 15 15.87 7.63 -19.50
CA ARG A 15 14.57 6.95 -19.54
C ARG A 15 13.40 7.95 -19.60
N TYR A 16 13.49 9.05 -18.89
CA TYR A 16 12.49 10.10 -18.91
C TYR A 16 12.37 10.75 -20.31
N GLU A 17 13.50 11.03 -20.96
CA GLU A 17 13.55 11.57 -22.31
C GLU A 17 13.00 10.54 -23.35
N GLU A 18 13.30 9.24 -23.16
CA GLU A 18 12.74 8.16 -23.98
C GLU A 18 11.20 8.11 -23.83
N LEU A 19 10.68 8.18 -22.60
CA LEU A 19 9.25 8.18 -22.34
C LEU A 19 8.53 9.40 -22.92
N GLU A 20 9.15 10.58 -22.87
CA GLU A 20 8.63 11.79 -23.49
C GLU A 20 8.48 11.59 -25.01
N ALA A 21 9.51 11.02 -25.64
CA ALA A 21 9.46 10.70 -27.07
C ALA A 21 8.38 9.64 -27.40
N LEU A 22 8.28 8.57 -26.58
CA LEU A 22 7.30 7.48 -26.79
C LEU A 22 5.85 7.96 -26.62
N LEU A 23 5.57 8.85 -25.67
CA LEU A 23 4.24 9.42 -25.45
C LEU A 23 3.78 10.30 -26.62
N GLY A 24 4.72 10.78 -27.46
CA GLY A 24 4.42 11.51 -28.70
C GLY A 24 4.13 10.60 -29.90
N VAL A 25 4.34 9.27 -29.81
CA VAL A 25 4.15 8.34 -30.93
C VAL A 25 2.69 7.93 -31.09
N ALA A 26 2.16 8.06 -32.32
CA ALA A 26 0.74 7.78 -32.60
C ALA A 26 0.31 6.34 -32.26
N GLU A 27 1.20 5.36 -32.41
CA GLU A 27 0.94 3.94 -32.07
C GLU A 27 0.75 3.74 -30.56
N VAL A 28 1.50 4.46 -29.75
CA VAL A 28 1.38 4.42 -28.26
C VAL A 28 0.10 5.13 -27.82
N ILE A 29 -0.25 6.25 -28.45
CA ILE A 29 -1.48 7.00 -28.13
C ILE A 29 -2.73 6.16 -28.42
N MET A 30 -2.69 5.30 -29.45
CA MET A 30 -3.81 4.41 -29.80
C MET A 30 -3.91 3.18 -28.87
N ASP A 31 -2.84 2.82 -28.18
CA ASP A 31 -2.81 1.72 -27.19
C ASP A 31 -2.99 2.30 -25.78
N GLN A 32 -4.23 2.28 -25.28
CA GLN A 32 -4.56 2.88 -23.99
C GLN A 32 -3.76 2.30 -22.82
N ASP A 33 -3.43 1.01 -22.86
CA ASP A 33 -2.72 0.37 -21.75
C ASP A 33 -1.25 0.80 -21.73
N LYS A 34 -0.59 0.85 -22.89
CA LYS A 34 0.78 1.37 -22.99
C LYS A 34 0.85 2.85 -22.68
N PHE A 35 -0.11 3.65 -23.19
CA PHE A 35 -0.15 5.07 -22.91
C PHE A 35 -0.29 5.35 -21.42
N ARG A 36 -1.18 4.62 -20.72
CA ARG A 36 -1.37 4.75 -19.28
C ARG A 36 -0.11 4.34 -18.50
N ALA A 37 0.51 3.21 -18.88
CA ALA A 37 1.73 2.74 -18.23
C ALA A 37 2.88 3.74 -18.37
N TYR A 38 3.13 4.23 -19.59
CA TYR A 38 4.20 5.21 -19.85
C TYR A 38 3.92 6.58 -19.22
N SER A 39 2.66 7.04 -19.21
CA SER A 39 2.29 8.29 -18.54
C SER A 39 2.49 8.22 -17.03
N LYS A 40 2.22 7.06 -16.42
CA LYS A 40 2.46 6.83 -15.00
C LYS A 40 3.96 6.84 -14.70
N GLU A 41 4.76 6.09 -15.47
CA GLU A 41 6.22 6.03 -15.33
C GLU A 41 6.86 7.43 -15.53
N TYR A 42 6.40 8.17 -16.52
CA TYR A 42 6.84 9.54 -16.79
C TYR A 42 6.58 10.49 -15.60
N ALA A 43 5.37 10.46 -15.05
CA ALA A 43 5.01 11.26 -13.87
C ALA A 43 5.79 10.85 -12.61
N GLU A 44 6.12 9.57 -12.44
CA GLU A 44 6.93 9.08 -11.32
C GLU A 44 8.39 9.56 -11.38
N LEU A 45 8.93 9.75 -12.58
CA LEU A 45 10.30 10.19 -12.80
C LEU A 45 10.47 11.73 -12.81
N GLU A 46 9.40 12.48 -13.03
CA GLU A 46 9.44 13.94 -13.19
C GLU A 46 10.16 14.66 -12.05
N ASP A 47 9.81 14.35 -10.80
CA ASP A 47 10.42 14.96 -9.63
C ASP A 47 11.90 14.62 -9.49
N VAL A 48 12.30 13.39 -9.81
CA VAL A 48 13.68 12.93 -9.75
C VAL A 48 14.52 13.68 -10.79
N VAL A 49 14.06 13.75 -12.03
CA VAL A 49 14.78 14.40 -13.14
C VAL A 49 14.88 15.91 -12.92
N LYS A 50 13.82 16.55 -12.42
CA LYS A 50 13.81 17.97 -12.10
C LYS A 50 14.84 18.31 -11.01
N ASN A 51 14.88 17.56 -9.91
CA ASN A 51 15.86 17.78 -8.85
C ASN A 51 17.29 17.45 -9.30
N TYR A 52 17.46 16.43 -10.15
CA TYR A 52 18.75 16.11 -10.74
C TYR A 52 19.25 17.21 -11.67
N GLY A 53 18.38 17.77 -12.51
CA GLY A 53 18.71 18.92 -13.35
C GLY A 53 19.17 20.14 -12.53
N GLN A 54 18.49 20.42 -11.40
CA GLN A 54 18.92 21.49 -10.47
C GLN A 54 20.29 21.19 -9.84
N TYR A 55 20.55 19.92 -9.51
CA TYR A 55 21.84 19.50 -8.95
C TYR A 55 22.98 19.69 -9.97
N VAL A 56 22.79 19.29 -11.22
CA VAL A 56 23.78 19.44 -12.31
C VAL A 56 24.03 20.93 -12.58
N GLN A 57 22.98 21.75 -12.67
CA GLN A 57 23.12 23.19 -12.85
C GLN A 57 23.91 23.83 -11.70
N LEU A 58 23.56 23.49 -10.45
CA LEU A 58 24.28 24.01 -9.28
C LEU A 58 25.76 23.62 -9.29
N GLN A 59 26.09 22.41 -9.75
CA GLN A 59 27.51 22.02 -9.91
C GLN A 59 28.23 22.88 -10.94
N ALA A 60 27.61 23.17 -12.07
CA ALA A 60 28.18 24.04 -13.10
C ALA A 60 28.37 25.47 -12.58
N ASP A 61 27.39 26.03 -11.87
CA ASP A 61 27.44 27.35 -11.25
C ASP A 61 28.59 27.41 -10.22
N MET A 62 28.77 26.38 -9.41
CA MET A 62 29.86 26.30 -8.44
C MET A 62 31.25 26.16 -9.09
N GLU A 63 31.37 25.45 -10.22
CA GLU A 63 32.60 25.36 -10.99
C GLU A 63 32.95 26.71 -11.60
N GLU A 64 31.98 27.46 -12.12
CA GLU A 64 32.16 28.83 -12.63
C GLU A 64 32.61 29.76 -11.52
N ALA A 65 31.95 29.72 -10.36
CA ALA A 65 32.37 30.51 -9.18
C ALA A 65 33.80 30.16 -8.71
N GLN A 66 34.21 28.89 -8.78
CA GLN A 66 35.59 28.49 -8.47
C GLN A 66 36.59 29.06 -9.45
N LEU A 67 36.29 29.21 -10.73
CA LEU A 67 37.14 29.84 -11.71
C LEU A 67 37.31 31.33 -11.43
N MET A 68 36.24 32.03 -10.99
CA MET A 68 36.27 33.43 -10.62
C MET A 68 37.19 33.75 -9.39
N LEU A 69 37.40 32.76 -8.50
CA LEU A 69 38.37 32.90 -7.41
C LEU A 69 39.82 33.09 -7.90
N GLY A 70 40.12 32.69 -9.14
CA GLY A 70 41.44 32.86 -9.75
C GLY A 70 41.70 34.25 -10.33
N GLU A 71 40.71 35.12 -10.43
CA GLU A 71 40.84 36.49 -10.94
C GLU A 71 41.43 37.45 -9.88
N ASP A 72 42.02 38.54 -10.31
CA ASP A 72 42.71 39.46 -9.39
C ASP A 72 41.79 40.51 -8.70
N ASP A 73 40.49 40.50 -8.97
CA ASP A 73 39.50 41.42 -8.42
C ASP A 73 38.97 40.92 -7.03
N ALA A 74 39.19 41.76 -6.01
CA ALA A 74 38.81 41.42 -4.63
C ALA A 74 37.29 41.37 -4.39
N GLU A 75 36.49 42.15 -5.13
CA GLU A 75 35.00 42.13 -5.01
C GLU A 75 34.45 40.87 -5.66
N MET A 76 34.97 40.47 -6.82
CA MET A 76 34.58 39.23 -7.48
C MET A 76 34.95 38.00 -6.65
N LYS A 77 36.11 37.99 -5.97
CA LYS A 77 36.46 36.89 -5.05
C LYS A 77 35.50 36.76 -3.89
N ALA A 78 35.12 37.88 -3.26
CA ALA A 78 34.19 37.86 -2.15
C ALA A 78 32.78 37.31 -2.56
N MET A 79 32.30 37.73 -3.74
CA MET A 79 31.04 37.18 -4.31
C MET A 79 31.14 35.69 -4.61
N ALA A 80 32.22 35.24 -5.22
CA ALA A 80 32.45 33.83 -5.54
C ALA A 80 32.57 32.97 -4.27
N GLU A 81 33.21 33.46 -3.21
CA GLU A 81 33.28 32.76 -1.91
C GLU A 81 31.88 32.59 -1.29
N GLU A 82 31.05 33.63 -1.32
CA GLU A 82 29.65 33.57 -0.81
C GLU A 82 28.83 32.60 -1.63
N GLU A 83 28.90 32.64 -2.97
CA GLU A 83 28.18 31.75 -3.88
C GLU A 83 28.59 30.30 -3.70
N ILE A 84 29.87 29.99 -3.53
CA ILE A 84 30.36 28.64 -3.24
C ILE A 84 29.86 28.16 -1.86
N LEU A 85 29.81 29.02 -0.87
CA LEU A 85 29.33 28.65 0.47
C LEU A 85 27.85 28.29 0.45
N ASP A 86 27.03 29.09 -0.22
CA ASP A 86 25.59 28.84 -0.35
C ASP A 86 25.31 27.67 -1.30
N GLY A 87 26.09 27.54 -2.38
CA GLY A 87 26.06 26.39 -3.28
C GLY A 87 26.30 25.08 -2.55
N LYS A 88 27.27 24.99 -1.66
CA LYS A 88 27.54 23.78 -0.85
C LYS A 88 26.38 23.40 0.06
N LYS A 89 25.69 24.39 0.67
CA LYS A 89 24.51 24.10 1.51
C LYS A 89 23.39 23.52 0.66
N ARG A 90 23.09 24.19 -0.46
CA ARG A 90 22.04 23.77 -1.38
C ARG A 90 22.35 22.43 -2.04
N GLN A 91 23.62 22.16 -2.33
CA GLN A 91 24.08 20.86 -2.84
C GLN A 91 23.77 19.73 -1.84
N ALA A 92 24.06 19.93 -0.55
CA ALA A 92 23.79 18.93 0.48
C ALA A 92 22.26 18.66 0.64
N GLU A 93 21.43 19.70 0.53
CA GLU A 93 19.98 19.58 0.55
C GLU A 93 19.47 18.78 -0.65
N LEU A 94 19.91 19.15 -1.87
CA LEU A 94 19.54 18.43 -3.10
C LEU A 94 20.01 16.97 -3.12
N GLU A 95 21.22 16.69 -2.59
CA GLU A 95 21.72 15.32 -2.45
C GLU A 95 20.83 14.47 -1.54
N LEU A 96 20.37 15.03 -0.43
CA LEU A 96 19.47 14.35 0.48
C LEU A 96 18.10 14.11 -0.16
N ASP A 97 17.56 15.11 -0.86
CA ASP A 97 16.25 14.99 -1.52
C ASP A 97 16.29 14.00 -2.70
N LEU A 98 17.37 14.00 -3.50
CA LEU A 98 17.57 13.00 -4.54
C LEU A 98 17.71 11.58 -3.97
N GLN A 99 18.41 11.41 -2.85
CA GLN A 99 18.50 10.11 -2.18
C GLN A 99 17.11 9.64 -1.71
N LYS A 100 16.28 10.53 -1.16
CA LYS A 100 14.90 10.20 -0.76
C LYS A 100 14.03 9.80 -1.97
N LEU A 101 14.14 10.53 -3.08
CA LEU A 101 13.39 10.24 -4.31
C LEU A 101 13.80 8.92 -4.97
N LEU A 102 15.05 8.48 -4.77
CA LEU A 102 15.56 7.20 -5.27
C LEU A 102 15.16 6.00 -4.40
N LEU A 103 14.56 6.23 -3.22
CA LEU A 103 14.06 5.14 -2.40
C LEU A 103 12.97 4.35 -3.16
N PRO A 104 12.96 3.03 -3.04
CA PRO A 104 11.90 2.22 -3.63
C PRO A 104 10.56 2.66 -3.03
N LYS A 105 9.68 3.20 -3.88
CA LYS A 105 8.29 3.49 -3.51
C LYS A 105 7.54 2.17 -3.37
N ASP A 106 6.76 2.04 -2.31
CA ASP A 106 5.83 0.92 -2.18
C ASP A 106 4.77 1.04 -3.28
N PRO A 107 4.58 0.01 -4.14
CA PRO A 107 3.60 0.06 -5.22
C PRO A 107 2.18 0.33 -4.73
N ASN A 108 1.91 0.06 -3.46
CA ASN A 108 0.61 0.28 -2.84
C ASN A 108 0.39 1.70 -2.30
N ASP A 109 1.44 2.55 -2.25
CA ASP A 109 1.37 3.87 -1.60
C ASP A 109 0.26 4.77 -2.15
N GLY A 110 -0.03 4.68 -3.46
CA GLY A 110 -1.12 5.43 -4.10
C GLY A 110 -2.51 4.81 -3.99
N HIS A 111 -2.66 3.64 -3.35
CA HIS A 111 -3.94 2.96 -3.26
C HIS A 111 -4.84 3.52 -2.16
N ASN A 112 -6.14 3.39 -2.35
CA ASN A 112 -7.11 3.50 -1.27
C ASN A 112 -6.85 2.40 -0.23
N THR A 113 -7.45 2.52 0.94
CA THR A 113 -7.08 1.68 2.07
C THR A 113 -8.29 1.17 2.82
N PHE A 114 -8.26 -0.09 3.20
CA PHE A 114 -9.15 -0.63 4.22
C PHE A 114 -8.47 -0.51 5.59
N VAL A 115 -9.17 0.13 6.53
CA VAL A 115 -8.77 0.20 7.94
C VAL A 115 -9.73 -0.63 8.74
N GLU A 116 -9.21 -1.69 9.33
CA GLU A 116 -9.92 -2.63 10.19
C GLU A 116 -9.47 -2.40 11.63
N ILE A 117 -10.42 -2.13 12.53
CA ILE A 117 -10.17 -1.94 13.95
C ILE A 117 -10.97 -3.01 14.70
N ARG A 118 -10.28 -3.82 15.49
CA ARG A 118 -10.90 -4.87 16.32
C ARG A 118 -10.59 -4.65 17.79
N ALA A 119 -11.61 -4.82 18.62
CA ALA A 119 -11.43 -4.93 20.06
C ALA A 119 -10.60 -6.18 20.39
N GLY A 120 -9.51 -5.99 21.11
CA GLY A 120 -8.64 -7.07 21.57
C GLY A 120 -8.90 -7.36 23.08
N THR A 121 -7.83 -7.44 23.85
CA THR A 121 -7.90 -7.70 25.30
C THR A 121 -8.48 -6.52 26.05
N GLY A 122 -9.60 -6.72 26.79
CA GLY A 122 -10.20 -5.65 27.62
C GLY A 122 -11.72 -5.63 27.63
N GLY A 123 -12.39 -6.54 26.91
CA GLY A 123 -13.85 -6.65 26.88
C GLY A 123 -14.51 -5.38 26.32
N ASP A 124 -15.53 -4.87 27.02
CA ASP A 124 -16.32 -3.69 26.59
C ASP A 124 -15.47 -2.43 26.46
N GLU A 125 -14.47 -2.25 27.34
CA GLU A 125 -13.55 -1.12 27.27
C GLU A 125 -12.73 -1.13 25.97
N ALA A 126 -12.31 -2.31 25.49
CA ALA A 126 -11.64 -2.42 24.21
C ALA A 126 -12.58 -2.07 23.06
N ALA A 127 -13.87 -2.41 23.15
CA ALA A 127 -14.85 -2.03 22.13
C ALA A 127 -15.10 -0.51 22.10
N ILE A 128 -15.17 0.13 23.26
CA ILE A 128 -15.30 1.59 23.35
C ILE A 128 -14.04 2.26 22.77
N PHE A 129 -12.85 1.76 23.13
CA PHE A 129 -11.61 2.30 22.59
C PHE A 129 -11.47 2.10 21.07
N ALA A 130 -11.98 1.00 20.51
CA ALA A 130 -12.07 0.82 19.05
C ALA A 130 -12.95 1.92 18.41
N GLY A 131 -14.02 2.33 19.07
CA GLY A 131 -14.84 3.46 18.66
C GLY A 131 -14.08 4.79 18.71
N ASP A 132 -13.26 5.01 19.73
CA ASP A 132 -12.43 6.20 19.84
C ASP A 132 -11.36 6.25 18.73
N LEU A 133 -10.69 5.12 18.45
CA LEU A 133 -9.73 5.02 17.34
C LEU A 133 -10.41 5.26 15.99
N TYR A 134 -11.59 4.70 15.77
CA TYR A 134 -12.36 4.95 14.55
C TYR A 134 -12.67 6.44 14.39
N ARG A 135 -13.12 7.11 15.45
CA ARG A 135 -13.37 8.56 15.43
C ARG A 135 -12.09 9.34 15.12
N MET A 136 -10.98 9.00 15.76
CA MET A 136 -9.66 9.61 15.51
C MET A 136 -9.26 9.51 14.03
N TYR A 137 -9.32 8.32 13.44
CA TYR A 137 -8.98 8.14 12.02
C TYR A 137 -9.98 8.80 11.08
N THR A 138 -11.27 8.84 11.42
CA THR A 138 -12.26 9.55 10.60
C THR A 138 -11.98 11.06 10.58
N ARG A 139 -11.69 11.67 11.73
CA ARG A 139 -11.29 13.08 11.79
C ARG A 139 -9.98 13.37 11.08
N TYR A 140 -9.02 12.45 11.20
CA TYR A 140 -7.78 12.55 10.42
C TYR A 140 -8.07 12.53 8.91
N ALA A 141 -8.91 11.62 8.46
CA ALA A 141 -9.33 11.53 7.06
C ALA A 141 -10.04 12.81 6.59
N GLU A 142 -10.92 13.39 7.41
CA GLU A 142 -11.58 14.67 7.14
C GLU A 142 -10.56 15.81 6.97
N ASN A 143 -9.56 15.90 7.85
CA ASN A 143 -8.48 16.89 7.78
C ASN A 143 -7.64 16.74 6.51
N MET A 144 -7.46 15.51 6.03
CA MET A 144 -6.73 15.19 4.80
C MET A 144 -7.60 15.31 3.52
N GLY A 145 -8.90 15.56 3.65
CA GLY A 145 -9.85 15.60 2.54
C GLY A 145 -10.16 14.23 1.95
N TRP A 146 -9.97 13.16 2.72
CA TRP A 146 -10.31 11.79 2.30
C TRP A 146 -11.77 11.45 2.60
N LYS A 147 -12.34 10.58 1.79
CA LYS A 147 -13.69 10.06 2.00
C LYS A 147 -13.61 8.76 2.81
N VAL A 148 -14.45 8.64 3.83
CA VAL A 148 -14.56 7.44 4.67
C VAL A 148 -15.89 6.74 4.42
N GLU A 149 -15.84 5.45 4.12
CA GLU A 149 -17.01 4.59 3.88
C GLU A 149 -16.96 3.41 4.85
N ILE A 150 -18.05 3.17 5.58
CA ILE A 150 -18.15 1.97 6.45
C ILE A 150 -18.49 0.77 5.56
N VAL A 151 -17.62 -0.25 5.58
CA VAL A 151 -17.83 -1.50 4.84
C VAL A 151 -18.56 -2.51 5.72
N SER A 152 -18.14 -2.64 6.98
CA SER A 152 -18.73 -3.56 7.95
C SER A 152 -18.55 -3.03 9.35
N GLN A 153 -19.53 -3.30 10.22
CA GLN A 153 -19.43 -2.94 11.64
C GLN A 153 -20.13 -3.98 12.51
N ASN A 154 -19.51 -4.25 13.66
CA ASN A 154 -20.08 -5.05 14.73
C ASN A 154 -20.03 -4.22 16.02
N VAL A 155 -21.18 -3.74 16.44
CA VAL A 155 -21.32 -2.82 17.59
C VAL A 155 -21.14 -3.58 18.91
N GLY A 156 -20.46 -2.98 19.87
CA GLY A 156 -20.31 -3.50 21.23
C GLY A 156 -21.60 -3.33 22.05
N GLU A 157 -21.77 -4.15 23.08
CA GLU A 157 -22.98 -4.14 23.94
C GLU A 157 -23.10 -2.84 24.76
N HIS A 158 -21.96 -2.26 25.16
CA HIS A 158 -21.89 -1.01 25.93
C HIS A 158 -21.40 0.19 25.09
N GLY A 159 -21.60 0.14 23.76
CA GLY A 159 -21.12 1.13 22.82
C GLY A 159 -19.77 0.75 22.18
N GLY A 160 -19.29 1.61 21.27
CA GLY A 160 -18.11 1.32 20.48
C GLY A 160 -18.30 0.15 19.49
N TYR A 161 -17.21 -0.48 19.10
CA TYR A 161 -17.22 -1.53 18.09
C TYR A 161 -16.39 -2.74 18.55
N ARG A 162 -16.96 -3.94 18.44
CA ARG A 162 -16.17 -5.18 18.50
C ARG A 162 -15.26 -5.30 17.28
N GLU A 163 -15.77 -4.86 16.13
CA GLU A 163 -15.07 -4.76 14.87
C GLU A 163 -15.68 -3.65 14.03
N ILE A 164 -14.85 -2.86 13.39
CA ILE A 164 -15.27 -1.92 12.36
C ILE A 164 -14.26 -1.95 11.22
N ILE A 165 -14.78 -2.06 9.99
CA ILE A 165 -13.99 -2.04 8.76
C ILE A 165 -14.45 -0.84 7.95
N THR A 166 -13.52 0.02 7.61
CA THR A 166 -13.77 1.23 6.81
C THR A 166 -12.87 1.24 5.59
N ARG A 167 -13.41 1.78 4.50
CA ARG A 167 -12.67 2.10 3.29
C ARG A 167 -12.39 3.59 3.28
N MET A 168 -11.11 3.95 3.15
CA MET A 168 -10.66 5.34 3.04
C MET A 168 -10.16 5.61 1.63
N VAL A 169 -10.74 6.62 0.99
CA VAL A 169 -10.53 6.96 -0.42
C VAL A 169 -9.94 8.35 -0.54
N GLY A 170 -8.80 8.47 -1.21
CA GLY A 170 -8.12 9.73 -1.41
C GLY A 170 -6.69 9.53 -1.93
N ASN A 171 -5.93 10.61 -2.00
CA ASN A 171 -4.53 10.57 -2.42
C ASN A 171 -3.64 10.12 -1.26
N ASP A 172 -2.70 9.22 -1.54
CA ASP A 172 -1.64 8.77 -0.62
C ASP A 172 -2.17 8.24 0.73
N VAL A 173 -3.37 7.65 0.73
CA VAL A 173 -4.00 7.13 1.96
C VAL A 173 -3.16 6.01 2.56
N TYR A 174 -2.78 5.02 1.76
CA TYR A 174 -1.99 3.88 2.23
C TYR A 174 -0.59 4.30 2.67
N SER A 175 0.08 5.18 1.94
CA SER A 175 1.43 5.66 2.27
C SER A 175 1.52 6.26 3.68
N ARG A 176 0.45 6.91 4.13
CA ARG A 176 0.37 7.51 5.47
C ARG A 176 -0.10 6.53 6.53
N LEU A 177 -1.15 5.77 6.25
CA LEU A 177 -1.78 4.90 7.25
C LEU A 177 -1.09 3.55 7.44
N LYS A 178 -0.23 3.10 6.52
CA LYS A 178 0.48 1.80 6.63
C LYS A 178 1.25 1.63 7.95
N PHE A 179 1.68 2.73 8.56
CA PHE A 179 2.36 2.73 9.85
C PHE A 179 1.43 2.55 11.06
N GLU A 180 0.11 2.55 10.86
CA GLU A 180 -0.88 2.42 11.94
C GLU A 180 -1.23 0.95 12.25
N SER A 181 -0.76 -0.01 11.45
CA SER A 181 -1.01 -1.44 11.68
C SER A 181 -0.29 -1.95 12.93
N GLY A 182 -1.04 -2.63 13.81
CA GLY A 182 -0.52 -3.24 15.02
C GLY A 182 -1.46 -3.14 16.21
N ALA A 183 -0.93 -3.45 17.41
CA ALA A 183 -1.69 -3.37 18.66
C ALA A 183 -1.60 -1.99 19.31
N HIS A 184 -2.73 -1.36 19.53
CA HIS A 184 -2.89 -0.06 20.19
C HIS A 184 -3.38 -0.28 21.61
N ARG A 185 -2.62 0.18 22.59
CA ARG A 185 -2.93 0.00 24.01
C ARG A 185 -3.48 1.28 24.64
N VAL A 186 -4.58 1.19 25.37
CA VAL A 186 -5.14 2.30 26.14
C VAL A 186 -4.96 2.05 27.64
N GLN A 187 -4.69 3.11 28.38
CA GLN A 187 -4.64 3.16 29.84
C GLN A 187 -5.54 4.30 30.30
N ARG A 188 -6.73 3.96 30.84
CA ARG A 188 -7.68 4.92 31.41
C ARG A 188 -8.61 4.23 32.42
N VAL A 189 -9.36 5.02 33.15
CA VAL A 189 -10.50 4.53 33.91
C VAL A 189 -11.66 4.33 32.92
N PRO A 190 -12.13 3.10 32.69
CA PRO A 190 -13.25 2.85 31.80
C PRO A 190 -14.54 3.56 32.26
N GLU A 191 -15.42 3.91 31.36
CA GLU A 191 -16.76 4.40 31.66
C GLU A 191 -17.61 3.35 32.44
N THR A 192 -17.28 2.08 32.26
CA THR A 192 -17.91 0.92 32.90
C THR A 192 -17.34 0.62 34.30
N GLU A 193 -16.29 1.31 34.76
CA GLU A 193 -15.62 1.07 36.03
C GLU A 193 -16.13 1.99 37.11
N SER A 194 -16.80 1.42 38.12
CA SER A 194 -17.38 2.17 39.23
C SER A 194 -16.40 2.54 40.37
N GLN A 195 -15.23 1.87 40.46
CA GLN A 195 -14.25 2.06 41.55
C GLN A 195 -13.07 2.97 41.16
N GLY A 196 -13.11 3.56 39.97
CA GLY A 196 -12.07 4.49 39.50
C GLY A 196 -10.70 3.84 39.24
N ARG A 197 -10.64 2.53 39.01
CA ARG A 197 -9.38 1.83 38.71
C ARG A 197 -8.98 2.06 37.27
N ILE A 198 -7.69 2.29 37.05
CA ILE A 198 -7.11 2.36 35.69
C ILE A 198 -7.05 0.96 35.10
N HIS A 199 -7.71 0.76 33.96
CA HIS A 199 -7.61 -0.48 33.21
C HIS A 199 -6.65 -0.31 32.03
N THR A 200 -6.10 -1.44 31.59
CA THR A 200 -5.26 -1.51 30.41
C THR A 200 -5.95 -2.40 29.37
N SER A 201 -6.44 -1.80 28.30
CA SER A 201 -7.10 -2.48 27.20
C SER A 201 -6.32 -2.32 25.92
N ALA A 202 -6.58 -3.14 24.93
CA ALA A 202 -5.91 -3.09 23.65
C ALA A 202 -6.90 -3.33 22.50
N CYS A 203 -6.66 -2.63 21.40
CA CYS A 203 -7.30 -2.85 20.11
C CYS A 203 -6.23 -3.19 19.07
N THR A 204 -6.61 -3.88 18.04
CA THR A 204 -5.76 -4.12 16.88
C THR A 204 -6.25 -3.30 15.71
N VAL A 205 -5.32 -2.69 14.99
CA VAL A 205 -5.56 -1.96 13.75
C VAL A 205 -4.83 -2.69 12.64
N ALA A 206 -5.53 -3.01 11.57
CA ALA A 206 -4.95 -3.53 10.35
C ALA A 206 -5.25 -2.57 9.20
N VAL A 207 -4.21 -2.13 8.52
CA VAL A 207 -4.28 -1.24 7.37
C VAL A 207 -3.85 -2.03 6.14
N MET A 208 -4.76 -2.19 5.20
CA MET A 208 -4.54 -2.99 3.99
C MET A 208 -4.83 -2.14 2.76
N PRO A 209 -3.97 -2.21 1.72
CA PRO A 209 -4.25 -1.51 0.47
C PRO A 209 -5.48 -2.12 -0.21
N GLU A 210 -6.23 -1.28 -0.91
CA GLU A 210 -7.29 -1.76 -1.80
C GLU A 210 -6.65 -2.36 -3.05
N VAL A 211 -6.76 -3.67 -3.20
CA VAL A 211 -6.28 -4.41 -4.37
C VAL A 211 -7.44 -4.58 -5.34
N ASP A 212 -7.14 -4.51 -6.63
CA ASP A 212 -8.15 -4.75 -7.66
C ASP A 212 -8.78 -6.15 -7.48
N SER A 213 -10.11 -6.21 -7.57
CA SER A 213 -10.84 -7.47 -7.48
C SER A 213 -10.51 -8.35 -8.70
N VAL A 214 -10.39 -9.64 -8.47
CA VAL A 214 -10.33 -10.61 -9.57
C VAL A 214 -11.77 -10.82 -10.07
N ASP A 215 -12.18 -10.02 -11.05
CA ASP A 215 -13.56 -10.03 -11.55
C ASP A 215 -13.76 -11.03 -12.67
N ASP A 216 -12.69 -11.40 -13.42
CA ASP A 216 -12.78 -12.33 -14.54
C ASP A 216 -11.51 -13.17 -14.66
N VAL A 217 -11.64 -14.40 -15.15
CA VAL A 217 -10.53 -15.29 -15.46
C VAL A 217 -10.55 -15.57 -16.96
N ASP A 218 -9.58 -15.06 -17.67
CA ASP A 218 -9.40 -15.37 -19.08
C ASP A 218 -8.90 -16.82 -19.23
N ILE A 219 -9.74 -17.65 -19.87
CA ILE A 219 -9.44 -19.07 -20.08
C ILE A 219 -8.91 -19.28 -21.48
N ASN A 220 -7.60 -19.50 -21.56
CA ASN A 220 -6.98 -19.85 -22.83
C ASN A 220 -7.43 -21.25 -23.28
N LYS A 221 -8.01 -21.35 -24.48
CA LYS A 221 -8.48 -22.62 -25.06
C LYS A 221 -7.36 -23.64 -25.28
N GLY A 222 -6.11 -23.19 -25.41
CA GLY A 222 -4.93 -24.04 -25.55
C GLY A 222 -4.62 -24.85 -24.29
N ASP A 223 -5.04 -24.33 -23.11
CA ASP A 223 -4.80 -24.93 -21.80
C ASP A 223 -5.90 -25.92 -21.39
N LEU A 224 -6.85 -26.17 -22.28
CA LEU A 224 -7.99 -27.07 -22.04
C LEU A 224 -7.83 -28.38 -22.77
N ARG A 225 -7.91 -29.49 -22.02
CA ARG A 225 -8.16 -30.81 -22.57
C ARG A 225 -9.62 -31.15 -22.46
N ILE A 226 -10.29 -31.39 -23.60
CA ILE A 226 -11.71 -31.67 -23.68
C ILE A 226 -11.89 -33.11 -24.13
N ASP A 227 -12.41 -33.94 -23.26
CA ASP A 227 -12.71 -35.35 -23.51
C ASP A 227 -14.23 -35.54 -23.58
N THR A 228 -14.70 -36.35 -24.56
CA THR A 228 -16.09 -36.75 -24.68
C THR A 228 -16.25 -38.17 -24.20
N PHE A 229 -17.34 -38.46 -23.49
CA PHE A 229 -17.64 -39.79 -23.01
C PHE A 229 -19.14 -40.07 -22.97
N ARG A 230 -19.50 -41.31 -22.75
CA ARG A 230 -20.89 -41.71 -22.66
C ARG A 230 -21.47 -41.34 -21.30
N ALA A 231 -22.63 -40.67 -21.32
CA ALA A 231 -23.32 -40.34 -20.08
C ALA A 231 -23.74 -41.63 -19.37
N SER A 232 -23.55 -41.68 -18.05
CA SER A 232 -24.03 -42.77 -17.20
C SER A 232 -25.26 -42.32 -16.44
N GLY A 233 -26.39 -43.04 -16.56
CA GLY A 233 -27.60 -42.70 -15.82
C GLY A 233 -28.84 -43.45 -16.34
N ALA A 234 -29.96 -43.30 -15.63
CA ALA A 234 -31.25 -43.84 -16.04
C ALA A 234 -31.75 -43.11 -17.29
N GLY A 235 -31.61 -43.71 -18.47
CA GLY A 235 -32.03 -43.15 -19.75
C GLY A 235 -32.20 -44.22 -20.81
N GLY A 236 -32.98 -43.89 -21.86
CA GLY A 236 -33.25 -44.80 -22.98
C GLY A 236 -32.04 -44.99 -23.90
N GLN A 237 -32.26 -45.69 -25.03
CA GLN A 237 -31.23 -46.10 -25.99
C GLN A 237 -30.30 -44.97 -26.49
N HIS A 238 -30.76 -43.73 -26.45
CA HIS A 238 -29.99 -42.55 -26.88
C HIS A 238 -28.86 -42.18 -25.89
N VAL A 239 -29.08 -42.30 -24.57
CA VAL A 239 -28.09 -41.95 -23.52
C VAL A 239 -26.91 -42.94 -23.54
N ASN A 240 -27.19 -44.21 -23.84
CA ASN A 240 -26.17 -45.27 -23.81
C ASN A 240 -25.38 -45.43 -25.12
N LYS A 241 -25.79 -44.78 -26.23
CA LYS A 241 -25.12 -44.90 -27.53
C LYS A 241 -24.37 -43.64 -27.99
N THR A 242 -24.67 -42.49 -27.42
CA THR A 242 -24.12 -41.20 -27.88
C THR A 242 -23.12 -40.62 -26.86
N ASP A 243 -21.93 -40.21 -27.30
CA ASP A 243 -20.92 -39.56 -26.45
C ASP A 243 -21.30 -38.08 -26.24
N SER A 244 -22.37 -37.86 -25.44
CA SER A 244 -22.91 -36.54 -25.15
C SER A 244 -22.31 -35.87 -23.90
N ALA A 245 -21.70 -36.64 -23.01
CA ALA A 245 -21.06 -36.13 -21.82
C ALA A 245 -19.68 -35.52 -22.16
N ILE A 246 -19.36 -34.45 -21.49
CA ILE A 246 -18.10 -33.67 -21.66
C ILE A 246 -17.34 -33.63 -20.33
N ARG A 247 -16.03 -33.88 -20.40
CA ARG A 247 -15.07 -33.64 -19.34
C ARG A 247 -14.09 -32.61 -19.85
N ILE A 248 -13.94 -31.54 -19.12
CA ILE A 248 -12.93 -30.49 -19.39
C ILE A 248 -11.91 -30.50 -18.26
N THR A 249 -10.64 -30.64 -18.64
CA THR A 249 -9.50 -30.54 -17.70
C THR A 249 -8.72 -29.28 -18.04
N HIS A 250 -8.59 -28.40 -17.09
CA HIS A 250 -7.69 -27.24 -17.19
C HIS A 250 -6.28 -27.69 -16.81
N LEU A 251 -5.36 -27.76 -17.80
CA LEU A 251 -4.04 -28.35 -17.62
C LEU A 251 -3.17 -27.64 -16.57
N PRO A 252 -3.12 -26.29 -16.50
CA PRO A 252 -2.27 -25.60 -15.53
C PRO A 252 -2.68 -25.83 -14.06
N THR A 253 -3.98 -25.86 -13.78
CA THR A 253 -4.49 -26.01 -12.40
C THR A 253 -4.90 -27.44 -12.05
N GLY A 254 -5.00 -28.34 -13.05
CA GLY A 254 -5.50 -29.68 -12.88
C GLY A 254 -7.01 -29.75 -12.55
N THR A 255 -7.74 -28.66 -12.65
CA THR A 255 -9.18 -28.59 -12.34
C THR A 255 -9.95 -29.37 -13.40
N VAL A 256 -10.79 -30.32 -12.95
CA VAL A 256 -11.63 -31.16 -13.82
C VAL A 256 -13.09 -30.84 -13.59
N VAL A 257 -13.81 -30.64 -14.69
CA VAL A 257 -15.28 -30.44 -14.70
C VAL A 257 -15.94 -31.39 -15.65
N GLU A 258 -17.02 -32.03 -15.23
CA GLU A 258 -17.83 -32.93 -16.03
C GLU A 258 -19.25 -32.40 -16.13
N CYS A 259 -19.84 -32.52 -17.30
CA CYS A 259 -21.24 -32.20 -17.55
C CYS A 259 -21.89 -33.25 -18.46
N GLN A 260 -22.99 -33.84 -17.98
CA GLN A 260 -23.74 -34.88 -18.68
C GLN A 260 -25.27 -34.67 -18.62
N ASP A 261 -25.72 -33.47 -18.20
CA ASP A 261 -27.14 -33.20 -17.89
C ASP A 261 -28.00 -33.10 -19.14
N GLU A 262 -27.42 -32.66 -20.25
CA GLU A 262 -28.16 -32.43 -21.50
C GLU A 262 -27.88 -33.50 -22.54
N ARG A 263 -28.86 -33.71 -23.46
CA ARG A 263 -28.69 -34.63 -24.60
C ARG A 263 -27.73 -34.08 -25.67
N SER A 264 -27.49 -32.79 -25.66
CA SER A 264 -26.65 -32.10 -26.65
C SER A 264 -25.23 -31.91 -26.11
N GLN A 265 -24.24 -32.47 -26.80
CA GLN A 265 -22.84 -32.31 -26.52
C GLN A 265 -22.40 -30.81 -26.47
N HIS A 266 -22.94 -29.99 -27.39
CA HIS A 266 -22.62 -28.54 -27.42
C HIS A 266 -23.16 -27.81 -26.20
N LYS A 267 -24.37 -28.16 -25.71
CA LYS A 267 -24.91 -27.56 -24.49
C LYS A 267 -24.12 -28.00 -23.25
N ASN A 268 -23.75 -29.29 -23.16
CA ASN A 268 -22.90 -29.81 -22.10
C ASN A 268 -21.51 -29.11 -22.11
N LYS A 269 -20.93 -28.89 -23.28
CA LYS A 269 -19.65 -28.14 -23.40
C LYS A 269 -19.77 -26.71 -22.91
N ALA A 270 -20.80 -25.98 -23.32
CA ALA A 270 -21.01 -24.61 -22.88
C ALA A 270 -21.21 -24.53 -21.35
N ARG A 271 -22.00 -25.45 -20.78
CA ARG A 271 -22.24 -25.53 -19.33
C ARG A 271 -21.00 -25.94 -18.56
N ALA A 272 -20.22 -26.90 -19.07
CA ALA A 272 -18.96 -27.30 -18.47
C ALA A 272 -17.91 -26.14 -18.49
N MET A 273 -17.87 -25.35 -19.57
CA MET A 273 -17.02 -24.16 -19.65
C MET A 273 -17.43 -23.10 -18.61
N SER A 274 -18.71 -22.81 -18.49
CA SER A 274 -19.22 -21.87 -17.48
C SER A 274 -18.91 -22.36 -16.05
N LEU A 275 -19.07 -23.66 -15.79
CA LEU A 275 -18.76 -24.24 -14.49
C LEU A 275 -17.25 -24.23 -14.20
N LEU A 276 -16.41 -24.45 -15.23
CA LEU A 276 -14.95 -24.32 -15.12
C LEU A 276 -14.56 -22.88 -14.78
N ALA A 277 -15.10 -21.91 -15.52
CA ALA A 277 -14.84 -20.48 -15.25
C ALA A 277 -15.19 -20.11 -13.81
N SER A 278 -16.37 -20.52 -13.33
CA SER A 278 -16.79 -20.27 -11.95
C SER A 278 -15.88 -20.93 -10.92
N ARG A 279 -15.39 -22.15 -11.16
CA ARG A 279 -14.45 -22.83 -10.24
C ARG A 279 -13.08 -22.18 -10.23
N LEU A 280 -12.56 -21.79 -11.39
CA LEU A 280 -11.27 -21.11 -11.49
C LEU A 280 -11.33 -19.73 -10.81
N LEU A 281 -12.42 -18.98 -11.01
CA LEU A 281 -12.64 -17.71 -10.33
C LEU A 281 -12.72 -17.88 -8.80
N SER A 282 -13.50 -18.86 -8.32
CA SER A 282 -13.59 -19.17 -6.89
C SER A 282 -12.22 -19.54 -6.31
N SER A 283 -11.45 -20.36 -7.01
CA SER A 283 -10.10 -20.76 -6.57
C SER A 283 -9.14 -19.57 -6.55
N ALA A 284 -9.19 -18.68 -7.55
CA ALA A 284 -8.39 -17.46 -7.56
C ALA A 284 -8.76 -16.52 -6.40
N GLN A 285 -10.05 -16.34 -6.14
CA GLN A 285 -10.55 -15.55 -5.02
C GLN A 285 -10.13 -16.14 -3.65
N GLU A 286 -10.15 -17.48 -3.52
CA GLU A 286 -9.68 -18.16 -2.29
C GLU A 286 -8.19 -17.94 -2.04
N VAL A 287 -7.36 -17.96 -3.08
CA VAL A 287 -5.90 -17.67 -2.97
C VAL A 287 -5.70 -16.23 -2.50
N VAL A 288 -6.35 -15.26 -3.14
CA VAL A 288 -6.25 -13.84 -2.75
C VAL A 288 -6.75 -13.62 -1.31
N ALA A 289 -7.85 -14.27 -0.94
CA ALA A 289 -8.38 -14.19 0.43
C ALA A 289 -7.43 -14.79 1.47
N ALA A 290 -6.75 -15.91 1.14
CA ALA A 290 -5.75 -16.53 2.00
C ALA A 290 -4.52 -15.62 2.17
N GLU A 291 -4.01 -15.05 1.08
CA GLU A 291 -2.89 -14.10 1.11
C GLU A 291 -3.23 -12.85 1.95
N GLN A 292 -4.43 -12.30 1.78
CA GLN A 292 -4.90 -11.17 2.60
C GLN A 292 -5.04 -11.54 4.07
N ALA A 293 -5.51 -12.76 4.38
CA ALA A 293 -5.64 -13.24 5.76
C ALA A 293 -4.26 -13.40 6.42
N ASP A 294 -3.28 -13.94 5.70
CA ASP A 294 -1.89 -14.09 6.19
C ASP A 294 -1.20 -12.73 6.34
N ALA A 295 -1.37 -11.82 5.38
CA ALA A 295 -0.88 -10.45 5.49
C ALA A 295 -1.47 -9.73 6.71
N ARG A 296 -2.82 -9.82 6.91
CA ARG A 296 -3.49 -9.27 8.09
C ARG A 296 -2.92 -9.84 9.39
N LYS A 297 -2.73 -11.16 9.46
CA LYS A 297 -2.16 -11.83 10.63
C LYS A 297 -0.73 -11.35 10.93
N SER A 298 0.08 -11.14 9.92
CA SER A 298 1.43 -10.59 10.05
C SER A 298 1.43 -9.16 10.59
N LEU A 299 0.50 -8.31 10.11
CA LEU A 299 0.39 -6.90 10.52
C LEU A 299 -0.07 -6.74 11.98
N VAL A 300 -0.94 -7.62 12.47
CA VAL A 300 -1.59 -7.48 13.79
C VAL A 300 -0.86 -8.26 14.89
N GLY A 301 -0.05 -9.26 14.51
CA GLY A 301 0.59 -10.18 15.48
C GLY A 301 -0.44 -10.98 16.28
N SER A 302 -0.16 -11.23 17.56
CA SER A 302 -1.08 -11.95 18.47
C SER A 302 -2.26 -11.10 18.96
N GLY A 303 -2.21 -9.78 18.79
CA GLY A 303 -3.18 -8.83 19.37
C GLY A 303 -3.07 -8.69 20.90
N ASP A 304 -2.03 -9.24 21.51
CA ASP A 304 -1.79 -9.09 22.95
C ASP A 304 -1.30 -7.66 23.25
N ARG A 305 -1.75 -7.14 24.40
CA ARG A 305 -1.32 -5.83 24.91
C ARG A 305 0.19 -5.71 25.17
N SER A 306 0.93 -6.81 25.18
CA SER A 306 2.40 -6.82 25.29
C SER A 306 3.09 -6.45 23.98
N GLU A 307 2.51 -6.78 22.82
CA GLU A 307 3.04 -6.51 21.47
C GLU A 307 2.64 -5.12 20.94
N ARG A 308 2.31 -4.20 21.82
CA ARG A 308 1.85 -2.87 21.48
C ARG A 308 2.83 -2.07 20.63
N ILE A 309 2.35 -1.45 19.58
CA ILE A 309 3.10 -0.43 18.83
C ILE A 309 2.96 0.95 19.50
N ARG A 310 1.77 1.24 20.06
CA ARG A 310 1.46 2.54 20.64
C ARG A 310 0.66 2.43 21.95
N THR A 311 0.91 3.37 22.85
CA THR A 311 0.18 3.49 24.14
C THR A 311 -0.44 4.86 24.27
N TYR A 312 -1.75 4.88 24.54
CA TYR A 312 -2.56 6.05 24.84
C TYR A 312 -2.81 6.10 26.35
N ASN A 313 -2.15 7.02 27.06
CA ASN A 313 -2.22 7.15 28.51
C ASN A 313 -3.06 8.40 28.86
N TYR A 314 -4.33 8.20 29.17
CA TYR A 314 -5.26 9.28 29.47
C TYR A 314 -4.92 10.02 30.78
N PRO A 315 -4.60 9.35 31.91
CA PRO A 315 -4.22 10.05 33.14
C PRO A 315 -3.03 11.00 33.01
N GLN A 316 -2.12 10.69 32.06
CA GLN A 316 -0.94 11.52 31.81
C GLN A 316 -1.07 12.41 30.56
N GLY A 317 -2.20 12.33 29.84
CA GLY A 317 -2.43 13.10 28.62
C GLY A 317 -1.38 12.84 27.51
N ARG A 318 -0.77 11.64 27.48
CA ARG A 318 0.33 11.33 26.57
C ARG A 318 0.05 10.14 25.67
N VAL A 319 0.65 10.21 24.46
CA VAL A 319 0.77 9.08 23.52
C VAL A 319 2.23 8.73 23.38
N THR A 320 2.54 7.43 23.42
CA THR A 320 3.90 6.94 23.20
C THR A 320 3.90 5.91 22.08
N ASP A 321 4.63 6.17 21.00
CA ASP A 321 4.94 5.18 19.96
C ASP A 321 6.24 4.45 20.35
N HIS A 322 6.14 3.14 20.54
CA HIS A 322 7.24 2.33 21.06
C HIS A 322 8.26 1.94 19.99
N ARG A 323 7.92 2.06 18.71
CA ARG A 323 8.81 1.70 17.60
C ARG A 323 9.99 2.67 17.48
N ILE A 324 9.70 3.96 17.69
CA ILE A 324 10.68 5.05 17.58
C ILE A 324 10.89 5.77 18.93
N ASN A 325 10.34 5.24 20.04
CA ASN A 325 10.40 5.83 21.38
C ASN A 325 9.88 7.29 21.44
N LEU A 326 8.94 7.65 20.54
CA LEU A 326 8.34 8.98 20.50
C LEU A 326 7.29 9.11 21.59
N THR A 327 7.39 10.15 22.42
CA THR A 327 6.41 10.46 23.45
C THR A 327 5.89 11.88 23.27
N LEU A 328 4.57 12.03 23.10
CA LEU A 328 3.88 13.30 22.89
C LEU A 328 2.82 13.52 23.98
N TYR A 329 2.81 14.71 24.58
CA TYR A 329 1.82 15.12 25.60
C TYR A 329 0.66 15.89 24.95
N LYS A 330 0.10 15.33 23.87
CA LYS A 330 -0.98 15.90 23.04
C LYS A 330 -2.08 14.88 22.79
N LEU A 331 -2.41 14.05 23.79
CA LEU A 331 -3.39 12.97 23.62
C LEU A 331 -4.73 13.49 23.09
N ALA A 332 -5.23 14.60 23.60
CA ALA A 332 -6.51 15.17 23.20
C ALA A 332 -6.51 15.58 21.72
N ASP A 333 -5.47 16.28 21.27
CA ASP A 333 -5.34 16.73 19.88
C ASP A 333 -5.24 15.54 18.93
N ILE A 334 -4.47 14.51 19.31
CA ILE A 334 -4.31 13.27 18.52
C ILE A 334 -5.66 12.56 18.38
N MET A 335 -6.43 12.42 19.47
CA MET A 335 -7.77 11.80 19.44
C MET A 335 -8.80 12.62 18.64
N GLU A 336 -8.54 13.90 18.43
CA GLU A 336 -9.31 14.78 17.54
C GLU A 336 -8.77 14.86 16.10
N GLY A 337 -7.80 13.98 15.75
CA GLY A 337 -7.34 13.78 14.36
C GLY A 337 -5.98 14.38 14.02
N ASP A 338 -5.22 14.96 14.98
CA ASP A 338 -3.83 15.39 14.74
C ASP A 338 -2.85 14.22 14.80
N VAL A 339 -3.03 13.25 13.90
CA VAL A 339 -2.21 12.02 13.84
C VAL A 339 -0.89 12.26 13.10
N ASN A 340 -0.80 13.32 12.28
CA ASN A 340 0.41 13.66 11.53
C ASN A 340 1.66 13.79 12.42
N CYS A 341 1.51 14.33 13.61
CA CYS A 341 2.62 14.47 14.57
C CYS A 341 3.27 13.13 14.97
N ILE A 342 2.61 11.99 14.67
CA ILE A 342 3.15 10.64 14.87
C ILE A 342 3.56 10.02 13.53
N ILE A 343 2.74 10.17 12.49
CA ILE A 343 2.98 9.56 11.18
C ILE A 343 4.24 10.12 10.51
N GLU A 344 4.45 11.43 10.57
CA GLU A 344 5.62 12.06 9.95
C GLU A 344 6.96 11.56 10.54
N PRO A 345 7.16 11.51 11.88
CA PRO A 345 8.36 10.91 12.44
C PRO A 345 8.56 9.43 12.08
N LEU A 346 7.47 8.64 12.01
CA LEU A 346 7.54 7.24 11.58
C LEU A 346 7.94 7.09 10.11
N SER A 347 7.39 7.93 9.25
CA SER A 347 7.76 7.97 7.84
C SER A 347 9.23 8.37 7.64
N ASN A 348 9.70 9.38 8.38
CA ASN A 348 11.10 9.81 8.34
C ASN A 348 12.05 8.71 8.83
N GLU A 349 11.72 8.02 9.92
CA GLU A 349 12.51 6.89 10.42
C GLU A 349 12.55 5.73 9.42
N HIS A 350 11.39 5.43 8.80
CA HIS A 350 11.32 4.42 7.75
C HIS A 350 12.21 4.77 6.54
N GLN A 351 12.16 6.03 6.09
CA GLN A 351 13.02 6.52 5.00
C GLN A 351 14.51 6.46 5.39
N ALA A 352 14.85 6.83 6.63
CA ALA A 352 16.23 6.74 7.12
C ALA A 352 16.75 5.29 7.13
N ASN A 353 15.91 4.34 7.57
CA ASN A 353 16.25 2.91 7.57
C ASN A 353 16.44 2.37 6.13
N LEU A 354 15.59 2.79 5.19
CA LEU A 354 15.75 2.43 3.77
C LEU A 354 17.03 3.01 3.17
N LEU A 355 17.37 4.26 3.49
CA LEU A 355 18.63 4.88 3.06
C LEU A 355 19.85 4.14 3.61
N ALA A 356 19.81 3.75 4.90
CA ALA A 356 20.87 2.98 5.52
C ALA A 356 21.05 1.61 4.84
N SER A 357 19.96 0.89 4.55
CA SER A 357 20.01 -0.40 3.87
C SER A 357 20.53 -0.31 2.44
N LEU A 358 20.22 0.75 1.72
CA LEU A 358 20.79 1.00 0.38
C LEU A 358 22.30 1.26 0.47
N ALA A 359 22.74 2.01 1.49
CA ALA A 359 24.16 2.28 1.68
C ALA A 359 24.99 1.03 2.01
N GLU A 360 24.39 0.06 2.73
CA GLU A 360 25.00 -1.23 3.06
C GLU A 360 25.05 -2.20 1.88
N ASN A 361 24.05 -2.20 1.02
CA ASN A 361 23.99 -3.08 -0.16
C ASN A 361 24.92 -2.63 -1.31
N GLU A 362 25.42 -1.38 -1.27
CA GLU A 362 26.34 -0.81 -2.27
C GLU A 362 27.82 -0.81 -1.80
N GLY A 363 28.14 -1.38 -0.64
CA GLY A 363 29.48 -1.52 -0.08
C GLY A 363 30.03 -2.92 -0.28
#